data_670142b5d1f56a02f3f1312ed0cb55b1
#
_entry.id   670142b5d1f56a02f3f1312ed0cb55b1
#
_cell.length_a   1.000
_cell.length_b   1.000
_cell.length_c   1.000
_cell.angle_alpha   90.00
_cell.angle_beta   90.00
_cell.angle_gamma   90.00
#
_symmetry.space_group_name_H-M   'P 1'
#
loop_
_entity.id
_entity.type
_entity.pdbx_description
1 polymer ?
#
loop_
_entity_poly.entity_id
_entity_poly.type
_entity_poly.pdbx_seq_one_letter_code
_entity_poly.pdbx_strand_id
1 'polypeptide(L)'
;MIFLLQNLKDLNFYNICKNHKEERNSMKRKRLTQIFPFLLPIRVWQRKLFYNIGMKFDKNTYSNKFGDLLKYEICNTKTSMINKNSGQDIIYQKNKVDNLKIASKTMNHILIYPGETFSFCYLIKNAKKYGKYKDWLILIDGKIVAKKGGGLCHLSNMLHYLFLMSPLTVIERHGHKIKSFPDPDKTAIQGIDSTISSGWLDLKVKNETNNIYQIDIYFDEEYMYGKILSNKESDVAYVISNENLRYVRQNNKIYEIVDIVRAEIDKNTNMQIKKEKLYSEKVEITYELSKDIKIEER
;
A
#
# COMPACT_ATOMS: atom_id res chain seq x y z
N MET A 1 34.23 -29.25 44.86
CA MET A 1 34.71 -29.65 43.52
C MET A 1 33.62 -30.27 42.62
N ILE A 2 32.53 -30.83 43.17
CA ILE A 2 31.43 -31.46 42.40
C ILE A 2 30.44 -30.41 41.88
N PHE A 3 30.23 -29.28 42.56
CA PHE A 3 29.31 -28.21 42.14
C PHE A 3 29.80 -27.36 40.94
N LEU A 4 31.11 -27.31 40.69
CA LEU A 4 31.70 -26.56 39.58
C LEU A 4 31.66 -27.32 38.25
N LEU A 5 31.58 -28.65 38.27
CA LEU A 5 31.51 -29.49 37.09
C LEU A 5 30.08 -29.63 36.51
N GLN A 6 29.05 -29.41 37.34
CA GLN A 6 27.67 -29.44 36.91
C GLN A 6 27.31 -28.19 36.12
N ASN A 7 27.78 -27.01 36.54
CA ASN A 7 27.53 -25.74 35.85
C ASN A 7 28.24 -25.64 34.48
N LEU A 8 29.37 -26.34 34.28
CA LEU A 8 30.03 -26.35 32.96
C LEU A 8 29.37 -27.28 31.95
N LYS A 9 28.67 -28.33 32.38
CA LYS A 9 27.89 -29.20 31.47
C LYS A 9 26.61 -28.54 31.02
N ASP A 10 25.92 -27.80 31.88
CA ASP A 10 24.70 -27.11 31.56
C ASP A 10 24.92 -25.89 30.63
N LEU A 11 26.05 -25.17 30.82
CA LEU A 11 26.42 -24.07 29.90
C LEU A 11 26.78 -24.58 28.50
N ASN A 12 27.44 -25.73 28.40
CA ASN A 12 27.83 -26.30 27.12
C ASN A 12 26.61 -26.86 26.36
N PHE A 13 25.68 -27.48 27.08
CA PHE A 13 24.44 -28.00 26.48
C PHE A 13 23.50 -26.86 26.02
N TYR A 14 23.42 -25.76 26.79
CA TYR A 14 22.64 -24.60 26.45
C TYR A 14 23.18 -23.88 25.20
N ASN A 15 24.49 -23.74 25.08
CA ASN A 15 25.15 -23.15 23.92
C ASN A 15 25.04 -24.03 22.68
N ILE A 16 25.12 -25.34 22.80
CA ILE A 16 24.93 -26.30 21.71
C ILE A 16 23.45 -26.25 21.22
N CYS A 17 22.49 -26.23 22.14
CA CYS A 17 21.07 -26.09 21.77
C CYS A 17 20.73 -24.72 21.15
N LYS A 18 21.41 -23.65 21.59
CA LYS A 18 21.22 -22.30 21.01
C LYS A 18 21.82 -22.24 19.61
N ASN A 19 23.04 -22.75 19.40
CA ASN A 19 23.65 -22.79 18.07
C ASN A 19 22.87 -23.68 17.09
N HIS A 20 22.35 -24.84 17.51
CA HIS A 20 21.47 -25.68 16.68
C HIS A 20 20.11 -25.03 16.39
N LYS A 21 19.61 -24.13 17.25
CA LYS A 21 18.39 -23.35 16.96
C LYS A 21 18.64 -22.20 15.99
N GLU A 22 19.80 -21.55 16.09
CA GLU A 22 20.24 -20.49 15.17
C GLU A 22 20.58 -21.07 13.79
N GLU A 23 21.24 -22.21 13.69
CA GLU A 23 21.48 -22.91 12.42
C GLU A 23 20.21 -23.46 11.78
N ARG A 24 19.23 -23.94 12.55
CA ARG A 24 17.89 -24.32 11.99
C ARG A 24 17.11 -23.11 11.47
N ASN A 25 17.28 -21.92 12.05
CA ASN A 25 16.66 -20.70 11.56
C ASN A 25 17.34 -20.15 10.29
N SER A 26 18.56 -20.52 9.99
CA SER A 26 19.30 -20.08 8.78
C SER A 26 18.96 -20.92 7.53
N MET A 27 18.50 -22.15 7.69
CA MET A 27 18.00 -22.94 6.54
C MET A 27 16.55 -22.58 6.23
N LYS A 28 16.32 -21.42 5.59
CA LYS A 28 15.04 -21.11 4.97
C LYS A 28 14.74 -22.21 3.94
N ARG A 29 13.80 -23.11 4.24
CA ARG A 29 13.31 -24.11 3.29
C ARG A 29 12.95 -23.43 1.98
N LYS A 30 13.64 -23.75 0.89
CA LYS A 30 13.31 -23.23 -0.44
C LYS A 30 11.86 -23.62 -0.76
N ARG A 31 11.08 -22.65 -1.22
CA ARG A 31 9.70 -22.91 -1.66
C ARG A 31 9.73 -23.79 -2.89
N LEU A 32 8.74 -24.67 -3.07
CA LEU A 32 8.65 -25.54 -4.26
C LEU A 32 8.75 -24.74 -5.58
N THR A 33 8.18 -23.54 -5.63
CA THR A 33 8.29 -22.64 -6.80
C THR A 33 9.69 -22.03 -7.01
N GLN A 34 10.55 -22.07 -6.01
CA GLN A 34 11.97 -21.70 -6.15
C GLN A 34 12.82 -22.87 -6.65
N ILE A 35 12.43 -24.11 -6.33
CA ILE A 35 13.05 -25.33 -6.81
C ILE A 35 12.58 -25.64 -8.24
N PHE A 36 11.29 -25.44 -8.49
CA PHE A 36 10.62 -25.70 -9.78
C PHE A 36 9.94 -24.44 -10.30
N PRO A 37 10.65 -23.51 -10.97
CA PRO A 37 10.10 -22.23 -11.42
C PRO A 37 8.88 -22.34 -12.35
N PHE A 38 8.76 -23.44 -13.11
CA PHE A 38 7.63 -23.71 -14.00
C PHE A 38 6.29 -23.87 -13.25
N LEU A 39 6.32 -24.14 -11.93
CA LEU A 39 5.12 -24.19 -11.08
C LEU A 39 4.60 -22.80 -10.69
N LEU A 40 5.37 -21.73 -10.94
CA LEU A 40 5.00 -20.37 -10.52
C LEU A 40 3.68 -19.90 -11.18
N PRO A 41 3.41 -20.09 -12.48
CA PRO A 41 2.13 -19.69 -13.09
C PRO A 41 0.94 -20.43 -12.48
N ILE A 42 1.09 -21.73 -12.19
CA ILE A 42 0.04 -22.55 -11.56
C ILE A 42 -0.25 -22.01 -10.14
N ARG A 43 0.79 -21.70 -9.38
CA ARG A 43 0.65 -21.15 -8.03
C ARG A 43 0.00 -19.78 -8.03
N VAL A 44 0.33 -18.92 -8.99
CA VAL A 44 -0.30 -17.61 -9.17
C VAL A 44 -1.78 -17.75 -9.51
N TRP A 45 -2.12 -18.66 -10.43
CA TRP A 45 -3.51 -18.97 -10.79
C TRP A 45 -4.31 -19.50 -9.59
N GLN A 46 -3.77 -20.51 -8.89
CA GLN A 46 -4.37 -21.07 -7.68
C GLN A 46 -4.66 -20.00 -6.63
N ARG A 47 -3.70 -19.09 -6.40
CA ARG A 47 -3.83 -17.99 -5.44
C ARG A 47 -4.97 -17.05 -5.81
N LYS A 48 -5.05 -16.67 -7.10
CA LYS A 48 -6.15 -15.85 -7.62
C LYS A 48 -7.50 -16.53 -7.49
N LEU A 49 -7.55 -17.84 -7.75
CA LEU A 49 -8.78 -18.64 -7.62
C LEU A 49 -9.26 -18.63 -6.16
N PHE A 50 -8.40 -18.99 -5.21
CA PHE A 50 -8.78 -19.01 -3.79
C PHE A 50 -9.13 -17.61 -3.26
N TYR A 51 -8.41 -16.56 -3.70
CA TYR A 51 -8.76 -15.21 -3.35
C TYR A 51 -10.18 -14.83 -3.83
N ASN A 52 -10.50 -15.12 -5.10
CA ASN A 52 -11.83 -14.84 -5.66
C ASN A 52 -12.94 -15.69 -4.99
N ILE A 53 -12.64 -16.93 -4.62
CA ILE A 53 -13.56 -17.78 -3.87
C ILE A 53 -13.76 -17.18 -2.47
N GLY A 54 -12.69 -16.82 -1.77
CA GLY A 54 -12.75 -16.18 -0.46
C GLY A 54 -13.62 -14.93 -0.46
N MET A 55 -13.50 -14.07 -1.49
CA MET A 55 -14.34 -12.88 -1.64
C MET A 55 -15.84 -13.17 -1.86
N LYS A 56 -16.21 -14.38 -2.30
CA LYS A 56 -17.62 -14.78 -2.41
C LYS A 56 -18.21 -15.24 -1.08
N PHE A 57 -17.35 -15.69 -0.17
CA PHE A 57 -17.75 -16.26 1.12
C PHE A 57 -17.41 -15.34 2.30
N ASP A 58 -16.69 -14.24 2.07
CA ASP A 58 -16.53 -13.22 3.11
C ASP A 58 -17.85 -12.46 3.31
N LYS A 59 -17.96 -11.76 4.43
CA LYS A 59 -19.17 -11.02 4.80
C LYS A 59 -19.32 -9.66 4.09
N ASN A 60 -18.48 -9.37 3.08
CA ASN A 60 -18.47 -8.08 2.42
C ASN A 60 -19.38 -8.07 1.18
N THR A 61 -20.17 -7.02 1.04
CA THR A 61 -20.85 -6.69 -0.22
C THR A 61 -19.95 -5.76 -1.00
N TYR A 62 -19.43 -6.23 -2.13
CA TYR A 62 -18.47 -5.44 -2.92
C TYR A 62 -19.16 -4.45 -3.84
N SER A 63 -18.71 -3.19 -3.79
CA SER A 63 -19.15 -2.11 -4.67
C SER A 63 -18.90 -2.46 -6.14
N ASN A 64 -19.92 -2.32 -6.97
CA ASN A 64 -19.87 -2.65 -8.39
C ASN A 64 -20.81 -1.78 -9.26
N LYS A 65 -21.46 -0.79 -8.67
CA LYS A 65 -22.38 0.12 -9.35
C LYS A 65 -21.67 1.41 -9.67
N PHE A 66 -21.96 1.97 -10.83
CA PHE A 66 -21.44 3.25 -11.31
C PHE A 66 -22.60 4.21 -11.49
N GLY A 67 -22.35 5.50 -11.38
CA GLY A 67 -23.40 6.52 -11.52
C GLY A 67 -22.84 7.87 -11.96
N ASP A 68 -23.74 8.81 -12.19
CA ASP A 68 -23.40 10.20 -12.44
C ASP A 68 -22.70 10.81 -11.23
N LEU A 69 -21.95 11.90 -11.45
CA LEU A 69 -21.18 12.56 -10.40
C LEU A 69 -22.07 13.04 -9.27
N LEU A 70 -21.72 12.64 -8.05
CA LEU A 70 -22.36 13.13 -6.85
C LEU A 70 -21.99 14.58 -6.58
N LYS A 71 -22.88 15.29 -5.89
CA LYS A 71 -22.86 16.75 -5.80
C LYS A 71 -21.76 17.32 -4.91
N TYR A 72 -21.45 16.65 -3.78
CA TYR A 72 -20.63 17.23 -2.72
C TYR A 72 -19.24 16.61 -2.68
N GLU A 73 -18.21 17.45 -2.79
CA GLU A 73 -16.83 17.01 -2.63
C GLU A 73 -16.48 16.89 -1.14
N ILE A 74 -15.98 15.72 -0.73
CA ILE A 74 -15.50 15.46 0.62
C ILE A 74 -14.03 15.81 0.74
N CYS A 75 -13.22 15.31 -0.18
CA CYS A 75 -11.79 15.58 -0.26
C CYS A 75 -11.27 15.37 -1.69
N ASN A 76 -10.09 15.93 -1.95
CA ASN A 76 -9.38 15.75 -3.22
C ASN A 76 -7.88 15.66 -2.97
N THR A 77 -7.17 15.13 -3.97
CA THR A 77 -5.71 15.10 -4.04
C THR A 77 -5.24 15.00 -5.47
N LYS A 78 -3.95 15.30 -5.68
CA LYS A 78 -3.29 15.04 -6.96
C LYS A 78 -1.91 14.45 -6.72
N THR A 79 -1.40 13.73 -7.69
CA THR A 79 -0.06 13.15 -7.66
C THR A 79 0.59 13.22 -9.03
N SER A 80 1.89 13.58 -9.09
CA SER A 80 2.64 13.58 -10.34
C SER A 80 2.76 12.16 -10.89
N MET A 81 2.35 11.97 -12.15
CA MET A 81 2.39 10.65 -12.78
C MET A 81 3.80 10.16 -13.07
N ILE A 82 4.76 11.07 -13.21
CA ILE A 82 6.16 10.76 -13.51
C ILE A 82 7.03 11.12 -12.32
N ASN A 83 7.79 10.15 -11.80
CA ASN A 83 8.79 10.38 -10.78
C ASN A 83 10.17 10.52 -11.40
N LYS A 84 10.63 11.77 -11.59
CA LYS A 84 11.95 12.10 -12.14
C LYS A 84 13.10 11.61 -11.24
N ASN A 85 12.85 11.42 -9.95
CA ASN A 85 13.85 11.00 -8.95
C ASN A 85 13.99 9.45 -8.88
N SER A 86 13.22 8.70 -9.65
CA SER A 86 13.24 7.24 -9.61
C SER A 86 14.43 6.61 -10.31
N GLY A 87 15.17 7.36 -11.14
CA GLY A 87 16.26 6.84 -11.99
C GLY A 87 15.78 5.87 -13.09
N GLN A 88 14.46 5.73 -13.30
CA GLN A 88 13.91 4.79 -14.27
C GLN A 88 13.74 5.44 -15.65
N ASP A 89 13.93 4.64 -16.70
CA ASP A 89 13.75 5.08 -18.09
C ASP A 89 12.34 5.65 -18.31
N ILE A 90 12.28 6.77 -19.04
CA ILE A 90 11.05 7.51 -19.33
C ILE A 90 10.01 6.66 -20.05
N ILE A 91 10.43 5.68 -20.86
CA ILE A 91 9.50 4.80 -21.57
C ILE A 91 8.66 3.97 -20.61
N TYR A 92 9.28 3.46 -19.52
CA TYR A 92 8.55 2.73 -18.48
C TYR A 92 7.64 3.67 -17.69
N GLN A 93 8.07 4.90 -17.42
CA GLN A 93 7.23 5.91 -16.76
C GLN A 93 5.97 6.22 -17.60
N LYS A 94 6.11 6.37 -18.91
CA LYS A 94 4.97 6.53 -19.83
C LYS A 94 4.07 5.29 -19.85
N ASN A 95 4.64 4.08 -19.88
CA ASN A 95 3.90 2.83 -19.78
C ASN A 95 3.10 2.73 -18.47
N LYS A 96 3.68 3.21 -17.35
CA LYS A 96 2.97 3.32 -16.06
C LYS A 96 1.75 4.22 -16.17
N VAL A 97 1.88 5.39 -16.80
CA VAL A 97 0.76 6.32 -17.00
C VAL A 97 -0.39 5.64 -17.76
N ASP A 98 -0.08 4.92 -18.83
CA ASP A 98 -1.09 4.15 -19.58
C ASP A 98 -1.75 3.07 -18.71
N ASN A 99 -0.96 2.37 -17.89
CA ASN A 99 -1.48 1.37 -16.96
C ASN A 99 -2.42 2.00 -15.91
N LEU A 100 -2.07 3.18 -15.38
CA LEU A 100 -2.91 3.93 -14.45
C LEU A 100 -4.24 4.32 -15.09
N LYS A 101 -4.20 4.85 -16.33
CA LYS A 101 -5.41 5.24 -17.10
C LYS A 101 -6.31 4.04 -17.40
N ILE A 102 -5.75 2.86 -17.69
CA ILE A 102 -6.52 1.63 -17.90
C ILE A 102 -7.16 1.16 -16.59
N ALA A 103 -6.39 1.14 -15.49
CA ALA A 103 -6.87 0.70 -14.19
C ALA A 103 -7.96 1.63 -13.64
N SER A 104 -7.78 2.94 -13.74
CA SER A 104 -8.74 3.93 -13.23
C SER A 104 -10.13 3.77 -13.85
N LYS A 105 -10.22 3.43 -15.14
CA LYS A 105 -11.51 3.18 -15.82
C LYS A 105 -12.34 2.07 -15.18
N THR A 106 -11.74 1.20 -14.37
CA THR A 106 -12.47 0.13 -13.67
C THR A 106 -13.13 0.59 -12.37
N MET A 107 -12.77 1.76 -11.87
CA MET A 107 -13.21 2.25 -10.56
C MET A 107 -13.65 3.73 -10.58
N ASN A 108 -13.42 4.44 -11.69
CA ASN A 108 -13.89 5.81 -11.84
C ASN A 108 -15.41 5.87 -11.84
N HIS A 109 -16.00 6.77 -11.07
CA HIS A 109 -17.43 6.94 -10.82
C HIS A 109 -18.10 5.75 -10.11
N ILE A 110 -17.34 4.87 -9.46
CA ILE A 110 -17.92 3.80 -8.65
C ILE A 110 -18.61 4.39 -7.42
N LEU A 111 -19.80 3.90 -7.14
CA LEU A 111 -20.59 4.24 -5.96
C LEU A 111 -20.28 3.23 -4.85
N ILE A 112 -20.12 3.74 -3.63
CA ILE A 112 -19.91 2.94 -2.42
C ILE A 112 -21.10 3.21 -1.49
N TYR A 113 -22.12 2.34 -1.56
CA TYR A 113 -23.33 2.47 -0.75
C TYR A 113 -23.08 2.12 0.73
N PRO A 114 -23.96 2.54 1.64
CA PRO A 114 -23.92 2.11 3.04
C PRO A 114 -23.78 0.59 3.18
N GLY A 115 -22.80 0.15 3.98
CA GLY A 115 -22.47 -1.26 4.19
C GLY A 115 -21.63 -1.92 3.09
N GLU A 116 -21.45 -1.28 1.93
CA GLU A 116 -20.61 -1.82 0.85
C GLU A 116 -19.11 -1.62 1.11
N THR A 117 -18.34 -2.47 0.47
CA THR A 117 -16.88 -2.49 0.51
C THR A 117 -16.30 -2.25 -0.88
N PHE A 118 -15.51 -1.19 -1.03
CA PHE A 118 -14.61 -1.01 -2.17
C PHE A 118 -13.46 -2.02 -2.07
N SER A 119 -13.09 -2.67 -3.18
CA SER A 119 -11.89 -3.50 -3.30
C SER A 119 -11.18 -3.18 -4.61
N PHE A 120 -9.92 -2.74 -4.50
CA PHE A 120 -9.10 -2.43 -5.66
C PHE A 120 -8.93 -3.66 -6.56
N CYS A 121 -8.56 -4.80 -5.98
CA CYS A 121 -8.33 -6.04 -6.72
C CYS A 121 -9.61 -6.63 -7.32
N TYR A 122 -10.76 -6.42 -6.70
CA TYR A 122 -12.06 -6.83 -7.25
C TYR A 122 -12.37 -6.09 -8.55
N LEU A 123 -12.11 -4.79 -8.59
CA LEU A 123 -12.43 -3.95 -9.74
C LEU A 123 -11.44 -4.11 -10.88
N ILE A 124 -10.14 -4.12 -10.63
CA ILE A 124 -9.10 -4.21 -11.69
C ILE A 124 -9.12 -5.53 -12.47
N LYS A 125 -9.78 -6.58 -11.98
CA LYS A 125 -9.95 -7.82 -12.76
C LYS A 125 -10.62 -7.59 -14.11
N ASN A 126 -11.42 -6.51 -14.22
CA ASN A 126 -12.13 -6.11 -15.43
C ASN A 126 -11.31 -5.18 -16.36
N ALA A 127 -10.09 -4.79 -15.97
CA ALA A 127 -9.28 -3.80 -16.70
C ALA A 127 -8.99 -4.18 -18.16
N LYS A 128 -8.97 -5.48 -18.49
CA LYS A 128 -8.80 -5.97 -19.87
C LYS A 128 -9.84 -5.43 -20.85
N LYS A 129 -11.02 -5.01 -20.37
CA LYS A 129 -12.07 -4.38 -21.18
C LYS A 129 -11.66 -3.00 -21.70
N TYR A 130 -10.74 -2.33 -21.00
CA TYR A 130 -10.32 -0.96 -21.28
C TYR A 130 -8.96 -0.84 -21.96
N GLY A 131 -8.22 -1.95 -22.08
CA GLY A 131 -6.94 -1.98 -22.77
C GLY A 131 -5.99 -3.08 -22.29
N LYS A 132 -4.82 -3.16 -22.94
CA LYS A 132 -3.75 -4.06 -22.56
C LYS A 132 -2.72 -3.31 -21.72
N TYR A 133 -2.40 -3.85 -20.56
CA TYR A 133 -1.32 -3.30 -19.75
C TYR A 133 0.02 -3.38 -20.47
N LYS A 134 0.82 -2.33 -20.33
CA LYS A 134 2.19 -2.22 -20.82
C LYS A 134 3.19 -2.67 -19.76
N ASP A 135 4.42 -2.90 -20.19
CA ASP A 135 5.49 -3.33 -19.32
C ASP A 135 5.97 -2.20 -18.41
N TRP A 136 6.20 -2.54 -17.14
CA TRP A 136 6.77 -1.69 -16.10
C TRP A 136 7.85 -2.46 -15.35
N LEU A 137 8.81 -1.76 -14.81
CA LEU A 137 9.90 -2.37 -14.03
C LEU A 137 9.40 -2.70 -12.62
N ILE A 138 9.63 -3.95 -12.20
CA ILE A 138 9.37 -4.42 -10.84
C ILE A 138 10.60 -5.13 -10.30
N LEU A 139 10.77 -5.12 -8.97
CA LEU A 139 11.83 -5.83 -8.29
C LEU A 139 11.35 -7.24 -7.92
N ILE A 140 12.02 -8.27 -8.44
CA ILE A 140 11.78 -9.68 -8.08
C ILE A 140 13.11 -10.29 -7.65
N ASP A 141 13.19 -10.77 -6.40
CA ASP A 141 14.38 -11.41 -5.82
C ASP A 141 15.67 -10.57 -6.04
N GLY A 142 15.58 -9.24 -5.86
CA GLY A 142 16.69 -8.30 -6.02
C GLY A 142 17.04 -7.95 -7.48
N LYS A 143 16.31 -8.46 -8.47
CA LYS A 143 16.51 -8.15 -9.89
C LYS A 143 15.37 -7.30 -10.44
N ILE A 144 15.72 -6.28 -11.21
CA ILE A 144 14.75 -5.46 -11.95
C ILE A 144 14.32 -6.23 -13.18
N VAL A 145 13.02 -6.49 -13.32
CA VAL A 145 12.43 -7.18 -14.47
C VAL A 145 11.24 -6.40 -15.01
N ALA A 146 11.05 -6.42 -16.33
CA ALA A 146 9.86 -5.86 -16.96
C ALA A 146 8.68 -6.81 -16.78
N LYS A 147 7.55 -6.28 -16.31
CA LYS A 147 6.30 -7.04 -16.14
C LYS A 147 5.08 -6.20 -16.50
N LYS A 148 4.15 -6.80 -17.23
CA LYS A 148 2.90 -6.17 -17.62
C LYS A 148 2.03 -5.81 -16.41
N GLY A 149 1.47 -4.59 -16.42
CA GLY A 149 0.55 -4.13 -15.39
C GLY A 149 1.21 -3.69 -14.10
N GLY A 150 2.51 -3.36 -14.10
CA GLY A 150 3.18 -2.74 -12.98
C GLY A 150 2.85 -1.25 -12.84
N GLY A 151 3.22 -0.67 -11.69
CA GLY A 151 2.99 0.75 -11.36
C GLY A 151 1.60 1.06 -10.76
N LEU A 152 0.70 0.07 -10.63
CA LEU A 152 -0.66 0.29 -10.12
C LEU A 152 -0.70 0.66 -8.63
N CYS A 153 0.36 0.38 -7.86
CA CYS A 153 0.46 0.84 -6.49
C CYS A 153 0.41 2.38 -6.37
N HIS A 154 0.79 3.11 -7.43
CA HIS A 154 0.66 4.56 -7.46
C HIS A 154 -0.81 5.01 -7.38
N LEU A 155 -1.71 4.38 -8.15
CA LEU A 155 -3.15 4.63 -8.06
C LEU A 155 -3.71 4.18 -6.69
N SER A 156 -3.27 3.04 -6.19
CA SER A 156 -3.67 2.52 -4.89
C SER A 156 -3.22 3.45 -3.74
N ASN A 157 -2.03 4.04 -3.82
CA ASN A 157 -1.54 5.02 -2.84
C ASN A 157 -2.39 6.30 -2.84
N MET A 158 -2.72 6.84 -4.02
CA MET A 158 -3.59 8.00 -4.13
C MET A 158 -4.97 7.72 -3.54
N LEU A 159 -5.57 6.57 -3.88
CA LEU A 159 -6.87 6.18 -3.33
C LEU A 159 -6.82 5.95 -1.83
N HIS A 160 -5.76 5.31 -1.33
CA HIS A 160 -5.58 5.14 0.11
C HIS A 160 -5.56 6.47 0.84
N TYR A 161 -4.81 7.45 0.33
CA TYR A 161 -4.77 8.79 0.91
C TYR A 161 -6.15 9.46 0.91
N LEU A 162 -6.90 9.38 -0.20
CA LEU A 162 -8.28 9.87 -0.28
C LEU A 162 -9.20 9.21 0.75
N PHE A 163 -9.09 7.90 0.91
CA PHE A 163 -9.89 7.18 1.90
C PHE A 163 -9.56 7.59 3.34
N LEU A 164 -8.28 7.85 3.64
CA LEU A 164 -7.91 8.38 4.95
C LEU A 164 -8.48 9.79 5.19
N MET A 165 -8.60 10.62 4.15
CA MET A 165 -9.23 11.95 4.19
C MET A 165 -10.77 11.92 4.07
N SER A 166 -11.39 10.78 4.27
CA SER A 166 -12.84 10.60 4.17
C SER A 166 -13.39 9.85 5.39
N PRO A 167 -14.72 9.81 5.60
CA PRO A 167 -15.33 9.03 6.67
C PRO A 167 -15.35 7.51 6.41
N LEU A 168 -14.76 7.05 5.31
CA LEU A 168 -14.70 5.64 4.95
C LEU A 168 -13.63 4.90 5.79
N THR A 169 -13.90 3.64 6.14
CA THR A 169 -13.04 2.82 7.01
C THR A 169 -12.14 1.90 6.19
N VAL A 170 -10.82 2.07 6.28
CA VAL A 170 -9.86 1.16 5.65
C VAL A 170 -9.82 -0.15 6.43
N ILE A 171 -10.22 -1.25 5.79
CA ILE A 171 -10.30 -2.59 6.41
C ILE A 171 -9.20 -3.56 5.95
N GLU A 172 -8.56 -3.28 4.81
CA GLU A 172 -7.37 -4.02 4.35
C GLU A 172 -6.42 -3.05 3.62
N ARG A 173 -5.16 -3.04 4.04
CA ARG A 173 -4.09 -2.26 3.45
C ARG A 173 -2.74 -2.91 3.73
N HIS A 174 -1.82 -2.85 2.78
CA HIS A 174 -0.47 -3.38 2.89
C HIS A 174 0.54 -2.33 2.44
N GLY A 175 1.57 -2.05 3.24
CA GLY A 175 2.69 -1.18 2.87
C GLY A 175 3.79 -1.94 2.11
N HIS A 176 4.59 -1.23 1.34
CA HIS A 176 5.83 -1.77 0.79
C HIS A 176 6.83 -2.01 1.92
N LYS A 177 7.58 -3.11 1.82
CA LYS A 177 8.65 -3.41 2.78
C LYS A 177 9.94 -2.65 2.48
N ILE A 178 10.09 -2.19 1.24
CA ILE A 178 11.29 -1.53 0.72
C ILE A 178 10.85 -0.32 -0.10
N LYS A 179 11.46 0.83 0.16
CA LYS A 179 11.33 2.07 -0.59
C LYS A 179 12.65 2.30 -1.34
N SER A 180 12.60 2.16 -2.67
CA SER A 180 13.81 2.13 -3.51
C SER A 180 14.15 3.48 -4.14
N PHE A 181 13.31 4.48 -3.99
CA PHE A 181 13.53 5.84 -4.49
C PHE A 181 12.70 6.84 -3.67
N PRO A 182 13.14 8.10 -3.60
CA PRO A 182 12.40 9.14 -2.88
C PRO A 182 11.07 9.45 -3.56
N ASP A 183 10.14 10.00 -2.79
CA ASP A 183 8.87 10.48 -3.33
C ASP A 183 9.11 11.60 -4.36
N PRO A 184 8.26 11.72 -5.37
CA PRO A 184 8.37 12.75 -6.40
C PRO A 184 8.16 14.15 -5.83
N ASP A 185 7.36 14.27 -4.78
CA ASP A 185 7.03 15.51 -4.09
C ASP A 185 7.62 15.50 -2.67
N LYS A 186 8.42 16.52 -2.34
CA LYS A 186 9.00 16.69 -1.01
C LYS A 186 7.97 16.97 0.09
N THR A 187 6.79 17.44 -0.30
CA THR A 187 5.69 17.73 0.62
C THR A 187 4.78 16.51 0.84
N ALA A 188 5.07 15.38 0.16
CA ALA A 188 4.32 14.16 0.32
C ALA A 188 4.36 13.65 1.77
N ILE A 189 3.20 13.30 2.30
CA ILE A 189 3.08 12.70 3.64
C ILE A 189 3.72 11.32 3.59
N GLN A 190 4.74 11.09 4.41
CA GLN A 190 5.46 9.83 4.47
C GLN A 190 4.57 8.72 5.07
N GLY A 191 4.81 7.48 4.66
CA GLY A 191 4.06 6.32 5.19
C GLY A 191 2.65 6.15 4.60
N ILE A 192 2.20 7.02 3.70
CA ILE A 192 0.97 6.83 2.93
C ILE A 192 1.30 5.89 1.77
N ASP A 193 1.20 4.60 2.02
CA ASP A 193 1.53 3.58 1.05
C ASP A 193 0.50 2.45 1.06
N SER A 194 0.16 1.96 -0.11
CA SER A 194 -0.78 0.85 -0.30
C SER A 194 -0.35 0.00 -1.47
N THR A 195 0.41 -1.03 -1.20
CA THR A 195 0.81 -1.99 -2.23
C THR A 195 -0.31 -2.97 -2.53
N ILE A 196 -0.49 -3.28 -3.79
CA ILE A 196 -1.49 -4.23 -4.26
C ILE A 196 -0.86 -5.37 -5.08
N SER A 197 -1.42 -6.55 -4.95
CA SER A 197 -1.02 -7.71 -5.75
C SER A 197 -2.22 -8.62 -5.96
N SER A 198 -2.71 -8.68 -7.18
CA SER A 198 -3.91 -9.45 -7.54
C SER A 198 -3.87 -10.89 -7.01
N GLY A 199 -4.86 -11.23 -6.19
CA GLY A 199 -4.98 -12.53 -5.50
C GLY A 199 -4.11 -12.68 -4.26
N TRP A 200 -3.62 -11.57 -3.69
CA TRP A 200 -2.76 -11.63 -2.51
C TRP A 200 -2.87 -10.42 -1.58
N LEU A 201 -2.70 -9.21 -2.08
CA LEU A 201 -2.70 -7.96 -1.32
C LEU A 201 -3.72 -7.02 -1.95
N ASP A 202 -4.60 -6.46 -1.16
CA ASP A 202 -5.65 -5.56 -1.62
C ASP A 202 -5.66 -4.25 -0.83
N LEU A 203 -6.33 -3.27 -1.38
CA LEU A 203 -6.83 -2.10 -0.68
C LEU A 203 -8.35 -2.26 -0.60
N LYS A 204 -8.87 -2.49 0.61
CA LYS A 204 -10.32 -2.58 0.86
C LYS A 204 -10.76 -1.49 1.82
N VAL A 205 -11.88 -0.88 1.49
CA VAL A 205 -12.46 0.21 2.27
C VAL A 205 -13.96 0.00 2.39
N LYS A 206 -14.46 0.10 3.61
CA LYS A 206 -15.87 -0.11 3.93
C LYS A 206 -16.57 1.22 4.19
N ASN A 207 -17.75 1.36 3.66
CA ASN A 207 -18.66 2.45 4.01
C ASN A 207 -19.53 2.04 5.20
N GLU A 208 -19.16 2.50 6.39
CA GLU A 208 -19.90 2.26 7.63
C GLU A 208 -20.86 3.42 7.98
N THR A 209 -21.02 4.38 7.06
CA THR A 209 -21.91 5.55 7.22
C THR A 209 -23.26 5.29 6.53
N ASN A 210 -24.18 6.24 6.67
CA ASN A 210 -25.47 6.23 6.00
C ASN A 210 -25.47 6.99 4.64
N ASN A 211 -24.33 7.56 4.22
CA ASN A 211 -24.23 8.33 2.99
C ASN A 211 -23.63 7.46 1.85
N ILE A 212 -23.86 7.88 0.61
CA ILE A 212 -23.25 7.27 -0.58
C ILE A 212 -21.98 8.06 -0.88
N TYR A 213 -20.88 7.34 -1.16
CA TYR A 213 -19.64 7.94 -1.64
C TYR A 213 -19.31 7.49 -3.04
N GLN A 214 -18.52 8.30 -3.75
CA GLN A 214 -18.13 8.04 -5.12
C GLN A 214 -16.67 8.44 -5.31
N ILE A 215 -15.95 7.65 -6.10
CA ILE A 215 -14.59 7.95 -6.53
C ILE A 215 -14.67 8.67 -7.88
N ASP A 216 -14.01 9.82 -7.98
CA ASP A 216 -13.80 10.52 -9.25
C ASP A 216 -12.31 10.64 -9.53
N ILE A 217 -11.85 10.16 -10.70
CA ILE A 217 -10.46 10.13 -11.11
C ILE A 217 -10.34 10.73 -12.50
N TYR A 218 -9.47 11.72 -12.65
CA TYR A 218 -9.16 12.30 -13.95
C TYR A 218 -7.66 12.59 -14.09
N PHE A 219 -7.23 12.90 -15.29
CA PHE A 219 -5.84 13.08 -15.66
C PHE A 219 -5.68 14.31 -16.51
N ASP A 220 -4.62 15.07 -16.30
CA ASP A 220 -4.07 16.00 -17.27
C ASP A 220 -2.77 15.45 -17.88
N GLU A 221 -1.89 16.33 -18.34
CA GLU A 221 -0.60 15.94 -18.94
C GLU A 221 0.43 15.50 -17.90
N GLU A 222 0.36 16.01 -16.66
CA GLU A 222 1.38 15.86 -15.62
C GLU A 222 0.85 15.09 -14.40
N TYR A 223 -0.41 15.32 -14.03
CA TYR A 223 -0.97 14.83 -12.77
C TYR A 223 -2.13 13.86 -12.98
N MET A 224 -2.24 12.93 -12.04
CA MET A 224 -3.45 12.17 -11.77
C MET A 224 -4.15 12.81 -10.58
N TYR A 225 -5.43 13.10 -10.74
CA TYR A 225 -6.31 13.72 -9.74
C TYR A 225 -7.29 12.69 -9.23
N GLY A 226 -7.62 12.79 -7.96
CA GLY A 226 -8.65 11.96 -7.34
C GLY A 226 -9.51 12.77 -6.39
N LYS A 227 -10.78 12.41 -6.30
CA LYS A 227 -11.76 12.99 -5.37
C LYS A 227 -12.60 11.89 -4.74
N ILE A 228 -13.06 12.14 -3.53
CA ILE A 228 -14.21 11.45 -2.95
C ILE A 228 -15.37 12.43 -2.95
N LEU A 229 -16.45 12.02 -3.62
CA LEU A 229 -17.71 12.74 -3.67
C LEU A 229 -18.74 12.05 -2.77
N SER A 230 -19.79 12.78 -2.37
CA SER A 230 -20.90 12.27 -1.57
C SER A 230 -22.24 12.82 -2.04
N ASN A 231 -23.31 12.08 -1.75
CA ASN A 231 -24.68 12.53 -1.93
C ASN A 231 -25.12 13.55 -0.88
N LYS A 232 -24.34 13.72 0.21
CA LYS A 232 -24.61 14.66 1.31
C LYS A 232 -23.36 15.46 1.63
N GLU A 233 -23.52 16.73 1.94
CA GLU A 233 -22.47 17.60 2.45
C GLU A 233 -21.95 17.12 3.80
N SER A 234 -20.66 17.34 4.06
CA SER A 234 -20.01 17.01 5.33
C SER A 234 -19.59 18.28 6.06
N ASP A 235 -19.98 18.40 7.33
CA ASP A 235 -19.53 19.47 8.22
C ASP A 235 -18.11 19.21 8.77
N VAL A 236 -17.53 18.04 8.49
CA VAL A 236 -16.22 17.61 8.96
C VAL A 236 -15.25 17.47 7.79
N ALA A 237 -14.03 17.98 7.97
CA ALA A 237 -12.88 17.71 7.13
C ALA A 237 -11.90 16.78 7.87
N TYR A 238 -11.23 15.90 7.11
CA TYR A 238 -10.21 14.99 7.64
C TYR A 238 -8.83 15.43 7.15
N VAL A 239 -7.94 15.69 8.09
CA VAL A 239 -6.55 16.10 7.80
C VAL A 239 -5.61 14.99 8.23
N ILE A 240 -4.75 14.56 7.31
CA ILE A 240 -3.74 13.54 7.56
C ILE A 240 -2.39 14.20 7.75
N SER A 241 -1.66 13.75 8.75
CA SER A 241 -0.31 14.26 9.05
C SER A 241 0.63 13.15 9.49
N ASN A 242 1.93 13.45 9.44
CA ASN A 242 2.97 12.61 10.00
C ASN A 242 3.32 13.03 11.42
N GLU A 243 3.55 12.05 12.29
CA GLU A 243 4.17 12.23 13.60
C GLU A 243 5.30 11.22 13.79
N ASN A 244 6.25 11.57 14.66
CA ASN A 244 7.38 10.70 15.04
C ASN A 244 8.20 10.17 13.85
N LEU A 245 8.28 10.94 12.75
CA LEU A 245 9.12 10.58 11.61
C LEU A 245 10.59 10.55 12.02
N ARG A 246 11.22 9.40 11.85
CA ARG A 246 12.64 9.19 12.14
C ARG A 246 13.25 8.14 11.22
N TYR A 247 14.57 8.20 11.07
CA TYR A 247 15.35 7.22 10.34
C TYR A 247 16.26 6.47 11.32
N VAL A 248 16.19 5.15 11.28
CA VAL A 248 16.88 4.28 12.24
C VAL A 248 17.74 3.27 11.49
N ARG A 249 19.05 3.15 11.86
CA ARG A 249 19.92 2.10 11.34
C ARG A 249 19.82 0.85 12.23
N GLN A 250 19.48 -0.28 11.61
CA GLN A 250 19.42 -1.60 12.25
C GLN A 250 20.04 -2.65 11.32
N ASN A 251 21.01 -3.44 11.79
CA ASN A 251 21.66 -4.49 11.00
C ASN A 251 22.13 -4.01 9.61
N ASN A 252 22.84 -2.89 9.56
CA ASN A 252 23.34 -2.22 8.35
C ASN A 252 22.25 -1.78 7.34
N LYS A 253 20.98 -1.71 7.76
CA LYS A 253 19.86 -1.23 6.97
C LYS A 253 19.26 0.01 7.60
N ILE A 254 18.82 0.94 6.76
CA ILE A 254 18.15 2.16 7.22
C ILE A 254 16.65 1.96 7.08
N TYR A 255 15.91 2.29 8.12
CA TYR A 255 14.46 2.25 8.14
C TYR A 255 13.88 3.64 8.38
N GLU A 256 12.93 4.02 7.57
CA GLU A 256 12.00 5.13 7.84
C GLU A 256 10.89 4.59 8.74
N ILE A 257 10.63 5.28 9.86
CA ILE A 257 9.57 4.94 10.81
C ILE A 257 8.74 6.20 11.01
N VAL A 258 7.43 6.07 10.84
CA VAL A 258 6.51 7.21 10.93
C VAL A 258 5.15 6.77 11.46
N ASP A 259 4.49 7.64 12.22
CA ASP A 259 3.11 7.49 12.64
C ASP A 259 2.20 8.31 11.72
N ILE A 260 1.13 7.69 11.25
CA ILE A 260 0.09 8.35 10.47
C ILE A 260 -1.05 8.71 11.39
N VAL A 261 -1.36 10.00 11.41
CA VAL A 261 -2.36 10.59 12.30
C VAL A 261 -3.44 11.26 11.46
N ARG A 262 -4.70 11.10 11.90
CA ARG A 262 -5.86 11.77 11.34
C ARG A 262 -6.47 12.73 12.35
N ALA A 263 -6.69 13.97 11.92
CA ALA A 263 -7.50 14.94 12.67
C ALA A 263 -8.85 15.15 11.97
N GLU A 264 -9.92 15.22 12.75
CA GLU A 264 -11.25 15.64 12.33
C GLU A 264 -11.42 17.12 12.67
N ILE A 265 -11.72 17.94 11.67
CA ILE A 265 -11.86 19.39 11.78
C ILE A 265 -13.28 19.78 11.45
N ASP A 266 -13.96 20.48 12.36
CA ASP A 266 -15.24 21.12 12.09
C ASP A 266 -15.07 22.24 11.06
N LYS A 267 -15.75 22.16 9.91
CA LYS A 267 -15.60 23.12 8.81
C LYS A 267 -16.16 24.50 9.13
N ASN A 268 -17.14 24.60 10.05
CA ASN A 268 -17.80 25.85 10.40
C ASN A 268 -16.96 26.65 11.41
N THR A 269 -16.36 25.96 12.38
CA THR A 269 -15.59 26.57 13.48
C THR A 269 -14.08 26.52 13.25
N ASN A 270 -13.63 25.70 12.30
CA ASN A 270 -12.22 25.37 12.07
C ASN A 270 -11.52 24.77 13.30
N MET A 271 -12.29 24.18 14.23
CA MET A 271 -11.76 23.57 15.43
C MET A 271 -11.52 22.09 15.24
N GLN A 272 -10.45 21.59 15.84
CA GLN A 272 -10.18 20.14 15.86
C GLN A 272 -11.16 19.45 16.84
N ILE A 273 -11.99 18.54 16.30
CA ILE A 273 -12.95 17.74 17.06
C ILE A 273 -12.25 16.53 17.68
N LYS A 274 -11.41 15.85 16.89
CA LYS A 274 -10.75 14.59 17.26
C LYS A 274 -9.39 14.49 16.60
N LYS A 275 -8.47 13.79 17.26
CA LYS A 275 -7.18 13.39 16.70
C LYS A 275 -6.91 11.94 17.07
N GLU A 276 -6.52 11.14 16.10
CA GLU A 276 -6.23 9.72 16.31
C GLU A 276 -5.04 9.25 15.49
N LYS A 277 -4.26 8.36 16.07
CA LYS A 277 -3.23 7.63 15.34
C LYS A 277 -3.87 6.46 14.60
N LEU A 278 -3.74 6.43 13.28
CA LEU A 278 -4.29 5.37 12.45
C LEU A 278 -3.39 4.13 12.45
N TYR A 279 -2.10 4.31 12.19
CA TYR A 279 -1.10 3.23 12.19
C TYR A 279 0.32 3.79 12.24
N SER A 280 1.29 2.89 12.46
CA SER A 280 2.72 3.16 12.26
C SER A 280 3.21 2.41 11.03
N GLU A 281 4.04 3.06 10.22
CA GLU A 281 4.73 2.44 9.09
C GLU A 281 6.23 2.29 9.41
N LYS A 282 6.82 1.16 8.99
CA LYS A 282 8.26 0.92 9.01
C LYS A 282 8.67 0.34 7.66
N VAL A 283 9.49 1.08 6.91
CA VAL A 283 9.94 0.69 5.57
C VAL A 283 11.46 0.78 5.46
N GLU A 284 12.10 -0.21 4.84
CA GLU A 284 13.54 -0.19 4.55
C GLU A 284 13.83 0.79 3.41
N ILE A 285 14.76 1.73 3.61
CA ILE A 285 15.22 2.68 2.62
C ILE A 285 16.45 2.10 1.92
N THR A 286 16.44 2.05 0.58
CA THR A 286 17.55 1.52 -0.22
C THR A 286 18.15 2.55 -1.18
N TYR A 287 17.74 3.81 -1.09
CA TYR A 287 18.36 4.95 -1.77
C TYR A 287 19.14 5.81 -0.79
N GLU A 288 20.03 6.65 -1.31
CA GLU A 288 20.85 7.55 -0.49
C GLU A 288 19.99 8.68 0.08
N LEU A 289 19.98 8.79 1.41
CA LEU A 289 19.30 9.89 2.09
C LEU A 289 20.15 11.19 2.02
N SER A 290 19.48 12.33 2.05
CA SER A 290 20.13 13.63 2.14
C SER A 290 21.00 13.73 3.42
N LYS A 291 22.16 14.40 3.33
CA LYS A 291 23.15 14.49 4.43
C LYS A 291 22.65 15.21 5.68
N ASP A 292 21.61 16.00 5.54
CA ASP A 292 20.93 16.72 6.64
C ASP A 292 19.97 15.83 7.45
N ILE A 293 19.65 14.63 6.97
CA ILE A 293 18.77 13.70 7.67
C ILE A 293 19.55 12.99 8.79
N LYS A 294 19.09 13.17 10.02
CA LYS A 294 19.63 12.46 11.20
C LYS A 294 19.20 11.00 11.19
N ILE A 295 20.19 10.10 11.27
CA ILE A 295 19.97 8.65 11.41
C ILE A 295 20.31 8.23 12.82
N GLU A 296 19.35 7.61 13.53
CA GLU A 296 19.55 7.03 14.86
C GLU A 296 20.20 5.65 14.73
N GLU A 297 21.23 5.36 15.51
CA GLU A 297 21.87 4.03 15.59
C GLU A 297 21.15 3.18 16.65
N ARG A 298 20.79 1.92 16.29
CA ARG A 298 20.14 0.97 17.21
C ARG A 298 20.66 -0.45 17.03
#